data_6b60500dec96951d2c199a0112da2fe2
#
_entry.id   6b60500dec96951d2c199a0112da2fe2
#
_cell.length_a   1.000
_cell.length_b   1.000
_cell.length_c   1.000
_cell.angle_alpha   90.00
_cell.angle_beta   90.00
_cell.angle_gamma   90.00
#
_symmetry.space_group_name_H-M   'P 1'
#
loop_
_entity.id
_entity.type
_entity.pdbx_description
1 polymer ?
#
loop_
_entity_poly.entity_id
_entity_poly.type
_entity_poly.pdbx_seq_one_letter_code
_entity_poly.pdbx_strand_id
1 'polypeptide(L)'
;MEREQIRISVRNLVEFILRSGDIDNRRASLDTMEAMQAGSRLHRKIQKKMGSTYHAEVPLNIIIEEENYELGIWGRADGIIIEETVTIDEIKGVYLSLDLLEEPVKVHLAQAKCYAYIYGIQNDLQKINVQMTYGNLDTGDLKYFSYEYSMQ
;
A
#
# COMPACT_ATOMS: atom_id res chain seq x y z
N MET A 1 -9.90 17.79 -29.86
CA MET A 1 -10.73 16.72 -29.29
C MET A 1 -10.27 16.39 -27.90
N GLU A 2 -11.17 16.41 -26.97
CA GLU A 2 -10.83 16.13 -25.59
C GLU A 2 -10.69 14.62 -25.37
N ARG A 3 -9.68 14.23 -24.60
CA ARG A 3 -9.53 12.84 -24.23
C ARG A 3 -10.38 12.59 -22.98
N GLU A 4 -10.91 11.38 -22.90
CA GLU A 4 -11.64 10.98 -21.72
C GLU A 4 -10.70 10.86 -20.52
N GLN A 5 -11.12 11.38 -19.38
CA GLN A 5 -10.35 11.30 -18.16
C GLN A 5 -10.90 10.22 -17.27
N ILE A 6 -10.05 9.26 -16.91
CA ILE A 6 -10.40 8.17 -16.04
C ILE A 6 -9.55 8.29 -14.78
N ARG A 7 -10.18 8.22 -13.61
CA ARG A 7 -9.48 8.33 -12.35
C ARG A 7 -9.83 7.14 -11.46
N ILE A 8 -8.82 6.54 -10.88
CA ILE A 8 -9.01 5.38 -10.00
C ILE A 8 -7.97 5.40 -8.88
N SER A 9 -8.39 5.01 -7.69
CA SER A 9 -7.45 4.86 -6.58
C SER A 9 -6.61 3.60 -6.76
N VAL A 10 -5.41 3.61 -6.17
CA VAL A 10 -4.56 2.43 -6.18
C VAL A 10 -5.29 1.23 -5.58
N ARG A 11 -5.99 1.44 -4.48
CA ARG A 11 -6.74 0.35 -3.83
C ARG A 11 -7.75 -0.27 -4.80
N ASN A 12 -8.56 0.56 -5.44
CA ASN A 12 -9.58 0.05 -6.34
C ASN A 12 -9.00 -0.62 -7.58
N LEU A 13 -7.91 -0.05 -8.11
CA LEU A 13 -7.24 -0.64 -9.26
C LEU A 13 -6.72 -2.04 -8.95
N VAL A 14 -6.03 -2.17 -7.83
CA VAL A 14 -5.44 -3.45 -7.44
C VAL A 14 -6.52 -4.48 -7.15
N GLU A 15 -7.57 -4.08 -6.44
CA GLU A 15 -8.68 -4.99 -6.16
C GLU A 15 -9.35 -5.46 -7.44
N PHE A 16 -9.51 -4.56 -8.40
CA PHE A 16 -10.10 -4.90 -9.68
C PHE A 16 -9.26 -5.94 -10.42
N ILE A 17 -7.94 -5.71 -10.48
CA ILE A 17 -7.04 -6.58 -11.22
C ILE A 17 -6.93 -7.97 -10.58
N LEU A 18 -6.90 -8.02 -9.27
CA LEU A 18 -6.61 -9.26 -8.54
C LEU A 18 -7.84 -10.02 -8.07
N ARG A 19 -9.03 -9.53 -8.35
CA ARG A 19 -10.22 -10.19 -7.82
C ARG A 19 -10.70 -11.39 -8.62
N SER A 20 -10.07 -11.66 -9.73
CA SER A 20 -10.50 -12.79 -10.55
C SER A 20 -10.35 -14.10 -9.77
N GLY A 21 -11.40 -14.87 -9.72
CA GLY A 21 -11.39 -16.15 -9.04
C GLY A 21 -11.70 -16.09 -7.55
N ASP A 22 -11.70 -14.92 -6.97
CA ASP A 22 -12.04 -14.78 -5.57
C ASP A 22 -13.23 -13.86 -5.44
N ILE A 23 -14.34 -14.42 -5.09
CA ILE A 23 -15.57 -13.67 -5.00
C ILE A 23 -16.09 -13.55 -3.59
N ASP A 24 -15.37 -14.11 -2.63
CA ASP A 24 -15.88 -14.14 -1.28
C ASP A 24 -15.34 -13.00 -0.44
N ASN A 25 -15.94 -11.84 -0.60
CA ASN A 25 -15.58 -10.68 0.20
C ASN A 25 -16.60 -10.36 1.26
N ARG A 26 -17.54 -11.24 1.48
CA ARG A 26 -18.67 -10.92 2.34
C ARG A 26 -18.31 -10.74 3.79
N ARG A 27 -17.25 -11.38 4.22
CA ARG A 27 -16.86 -11.29 5.62
C ARG A 27 -16.39 -9.93 6.03
N ALA A 28 -15.90 -9.17 5.08
CA ALA A 28 -15.34 -7.87 5.39
C ALA A 28 -16.38 -6.86 5.83
N SER A 29 -17.63 -7.12 5.58
CA SER A 29 -18.68 -6.15 5.90
C SER A 29 -19.10 -6.16 7.36
N LEU A 30 -18.80 -7.24 8.08
CA LEU A 30 -19.16 -7.34 9.48
C LEU A 30 -18.16 -6.55 10.30
N ASP A 31 -18.26 -6.01 11.30
CA ASP A 31 -17.27 -5.34 12.16
C ASP A 31 -16.40 -4.32 11.44
N THR A 32 -16.84 -3.81 10.31
CA THR A 32 -16.00 -2.92 9.52
C THR A 32 -15.58 -1.69 10.31
N MET A 33 -16.49 -1.10 11.06
CA MET A 33 -16.22 0.11 11.82
C MET A 33 -15.13 -0.12 12.88
N GLU A 34 -15.27 -1.19 13.66
CA GLU A 34 -14.29 -1.51 14.69
C GLU A 34 -12.93 -1.85 14.08
N ALA A 35 -12.95 -2.63 12.99
CA ALA A 35 -11.71 -3.01 12.32
C ALA A 35 -11.01 -1.80 11.76
N MET A 36 -11.74 -0.86 11.18
CA MET A 36 -11.16 0.36 10.65
C MET A 36 -10.55 1.22 11.75
N GLN A 37 -11.22 1.33 12.88
CA GLN A 37 -10.71 2.09 14.01
C GLN A 37 -9.45 1.45 14.59
N ALA A 38 -9.46 0.12 14.72
CA ALA A 38 -8.29 -0.61 15.21
C ALA A 38 -7.11 -0.45 14.25
N GLY A 39 -7.37 -0.52 12.95
CA GLY A 39 -6.35 -0.32 11.94
C GLY A 39 -5.76 1.08 11.98
N SER A 40 -6.61 2.09 12.14
CA SER A 40 -6.15 3.48 12.25
C SER A 40 -5.27 3.68 13.48
N ARG A 41 -5.65 3.08 14.59
CA ARG A 41 -4.84 3.17 15.81
C ARG A 41 -3.48 2.49 15.62
N LEU A 42 -3.46 1.35 14.96
CA LEU A 42 -2.23 0.64 14.67
C LEU A 42 -1.30 1.49 13.79
N HIS A 43 -1.83 2.07 12.73
CA HIS A 43 -1.05 2.93 11.85
C HIS A 43 -0.41 4.07 12.63
N ARG A 44 -1.20 4.78 13.42
CA ARG A 44 -0.69 5.91 14.20
C ARG A 44 0.36 5.46 15.20
N LYS A 45 0.15 4.32 15.84
CA LYS A 45 1.09 3.80 16.83
C LYS A 45 2.44 3.49 16.19
N ILE A 46 2.40 2.83 15.04
CA ILE A 46 3.63 2.49 14.32
C ILE A 46 4.32 3.75 13.83
N GLN A 47 3.58 4.65 13.20
CA GLN A 47 4.14 5.87 12.63
C GLN A 47 4.79 6.76 13.68
N LYS A 48 4.22 6.81 14.88
CA LYS A 48 4.77 7.62 15.96
C LYS A 48 6.14 7.14 16.45
N LYS A 49 6.43 5.87 16.28
CA LYS A 49 7.71 5.30 16.74
C LYS A 49 8.83 5.50 15.75
N MET A 50 8.51 5.95 14.54
CA MET A 50 9.49 6.06 13.48
C MET A 50 10.27 7.36 13.60
N GLY A 51 11.50 7.34 13.09
CA GLY A 51 12.38 8.49 13.16
C GLY A 51 12.13 9.53 12.10
N SER A 52 13.04 10.49 11.99
CA SER A 52 12.89 11.63 11.10
C SER A 52 12.93 11.28 9.61
N THR A 53 13.46 10.10 9.25
CA THR A 53 13.51 9.68 7.85
C THR A 53 12.19 9.06 7.38
N TYR A 54 11.25 8.87 8.28
CA TYR A 54 9.96 8.27 7.97
C TYR A 54 8.92 9.36 7.73
N HIS A 55 8.31 9.34 6.55
CA HIS A 55 7.26 10.30 6.18
C HIS A 55 5.94 9.56 6.12
N ALA A 56 5.03 9.91 7.03
CA ALA A 56 3.75 9.22 7.16
C ALA A 56 2.70 9.83 6.25
N GLU A 57 1.81 8.99 5.74
CA GLU A 57 0.60 9.43 5.02
C GLU A 57 0.93 10.31 3.82
N VAL A 58 1.72 9.79 2.91
CA VAL A 58 2.19 10.58 1.76
C VAL A 58 1.26 10.38 0.57
N PRO A 59 0.59 11.44 0.09
CA PRO A 59 -0.26 11.31 -1.08
C PRO A 59 0.58 11.14 -2.35
N LEU A 60 0.13 10.25 -3.22
CA LEU A 60 0.80 9.94 -4.48
C LEU A 60 -0.21 9.91 -5.60
N ASN A 61 0.20 10.39 -6.78
CA ASN A 61 -0.64 10.27 -7.95
C ASN A 61 0.24 10.26 -9.19
N ILE A 62 -0.28 9.66 -10.25
CA ILE A 62 0.39 9.65 -11.54
C ILE A 62 -0.67 9.72 -12.62
N ILE A 63 -0.36 10.42 -13.71
CA ILE A 63 -1.23 10.51 -14.86
C ILE A 63 -0.56 9.81 -16.02
N ILE A 64 -1.24 8.83 -16.58
CA ILE A 64 -0.76 8.08 -17.72
C ILE A 64 -1.58 8.54 -18.92
N GLU A 65 -0.89 9.10 -19.90
CA GLU A 65 -1.57 9.64 -21.10
C GLU A 65 -1.55 8.63 -22.22
N GLU A 66 -2.72 8.34 -22.74
CA GLU A 66 -2.89 7.46 -23.88
C GLU A 66 -3.54 8.26 -25.00
N GLU A 67 -3.65 7.63 -26.18
CA GLU A 67 -4.16 8.32 -27.35
C GLU A 67 -5.59 8.84 -27.15
N ASN A 68 -6.45 8.00 -26.60
CA ASN A 68 -7.87 8.33 -26.48
C ASN A 68 -8.33 8.67 -25.06
N TYR A 69 -7.47 8.48 -24.09
CA TYR A 69 -7.86 8.75 -22.70
C TYR A 69 -6.63 9.10 -21.86
N GLU A 70 -6.91 9.60 -20.69
CA GLU A 70 -5.93 9.95 -19.70
C GLU A 70 -6.31 9.22 -18.42
N LEU A 71 -5.37 8.43 -17.86
CA LEU A 71 -5.63 7.64 -16.67
C LEU A 71 -4.89 8.23 -15.48
N GLY A 72 -5.64 8.69 -14.51
CA GLY A 72 -5.08 9.18 -13.25
C GLY A 72 -5.20 8.12 -12.17
N ILE A 73 -4.08 7.77 -11.57
CA ILE A 73 -4.03 6.80 -10.48
C ILE A 73 -3.54 7.54 -9.24
N TRP A 74 -4.26 7.38 -8.14
CA TRP A 74 -3.94 8.13 -6.92
C TRP A 74 -4.08 7.24 -5.70
N GLY A 75 -3.43 7.65 -4.62
CA GLY A 75 -3.53 6.97 -3.35
C GLY A 75 -2.67 7.65 -2.31
N ARG A 76 -2.48 6.98 -1.20
CA ARG A 76 -1.68 7.52 -0.10
C ARG A 76 -0.89 6.38 0.51
N ALA A 77 0.44 6.50 0.49
CA ALA A 77 1.31 5.52 1.11
C ALA A 77 1.30 5.73 2.62
N ASP A 78 1.24 4.63 3.37
CA ASP A 78 1.25 4.73 4.83
C ASP A 78 2.53 5.36 5.33
N GLY A 79 3.66 5.02 4.71
CA GLY A 79 4.92 5.62 5.04
C GLY A 79 5.92 5.52 3.91
N ILE A 80 6.84 6.47 3.87
CA ILE A 80 7.98 6.44 2.95
C ILE A 80 9.22 6.72 3.79
N ILE A 81 10.16 5.79 3.77
CA ILE A 81 11.43 5.93 4.48
C ILE A 81 12.47 6.42 3.48
N ILE A 82 12.98 7.62 3.71
CA ILE A 82 13.94 8.24 2.79
C ILE A 82 15.31 8.24 3.45
N GLU A 83 16.12 7.28 3.03
CA GLU A 83 17.52 7.11 3.46
C GLU A 83 18.34 6.90 2.20
N GLU A 84 19.47 6.21 2.29
CA GLU A 84 20.27 5.92 1.08
C GLU A 84 19.43 5.18 0.05
N THR A 85 18.58 4.28 0.50
CA THR A 85 17.55 3.69 -0.33
C THR A 85 16.20 4.18 0.16
N VAL A 86 15.24 4.26 -0.75
CA VAL A 86 13.87 4.65 -0.41
C VAL A 86 13.05 3.39 -0.22
N THR A 87 12.24 3.37 0.84
CA THR A 87 11.37 2.24 1.14
C THR A 87 9.92 2.72 1.30
N ILE A 88 9.03 2.10 0.56
CA ILE A 88 7.60 2.30 0.77
C ILE A 88 7.17 1.34 1.87
N ASP A 89 6.51 1.85 2.89
CA ASP A 89 6.00 1.07 4.01
C ASP A 89 4.49 1.02 3.94
N GLU A 90 3.96 -0.18 3.85
CA GLU A 90 2.51 -0.39 3.85
C GLU A 90 2.14 -1.15 5.10
N ILE A 91 1.24 -0.58 5.90
CA ILE A 91 0.87 -1.10 7.21
C ILE A 91 -0.49 -1.75 7.14
N LYS A 92 -0.59 -2.97 7.62
CA LYS A 92 -1.87 -3.69 7.65
C LYS A 92 -2.08 -4.34 9.02
N GLY A 93 -3.26 -4.18 9.55
CA GLY A 93 -3.65 -4.85 10.77
C GLY A 93 -4.37 -6.15 10.47
N VAL A 94 -4.05 -7.19 11.21
CA VAL A 94 -4.69 -8.49 11.05
C VAL A 94 -5.03 -9.06 12.42
N TYR A 95 -6.02 -9.95 12.45
CA TYR A 95 -6.34 -10.70 13.67
C TYR A 95 -5.72 -12.09 13.67
N LEU A 96 -5.22 -12.50 12.51
CA LEU A 96 -4.53 -13.76 12.34
C LEU A 96 -3.21 -13.77 13.12
N SER A 97 -2.83 -14.90 13.70
CA SER A 97 -1.51 -15.02 14.29
C SER A 97 -0.45 -14.78 13.21
N LEU A 98 0.51 -13.92 13.51
CA LEU A 98 1.54 -13.57 12.54
C LEU A 98 2.43 -14.75 12.16
N ASP A 99 2.53 -15.75 13.04
CA ASP A 99 3.29 -16.96 12.75
C ASP A 99 2.68 -17.73 11.58
N LEU A 100 1.40 -17.56 11.33
CA LEU A 100 0.71 -18.23 10.24
C LEU A 100 0.82 -17.49 8.92
N LEU A 101 1.29 -16.26 8.95
CA LEU A 101 1.43 -15.43 7.77
C LEU A 101 2.82 -15.60 7.19
N GLU A 102 2.96 -16.52 6.25
CA GLU A 102 4.27 -16.85 5.67
C GLU A 102 4.70 -15.89 4.57
N GLU A 103 3.76 -15.22 3.95
CA GLU A 103 4.03 -14.24 2.92
C GLU A 103 2.95 -13.18 2.94
N PRO A 104 3.22 -12.00 2.35
CA PRO A 104 2.20 -10.95 2.33
C PRO A 104 0.97 -11.37 1.53
N VAL A 105 -0.16 -10.81 1.91
CA VAL A 105 -1.38 -10.96 1.13
C VAL A 105 -1.16 -10.26 -0.22
N LYS A 106 -1.50 -10.94 -1.31
CA LYS A 106 -1.19 -10.45 -2.66
C LYS A 106 -1.72 -9.05 -2.93
N VAL A 107 -2.94 -8.76 -2.52
CA VAL A 107 -3.54 -7.46 -2.76
C VAL A 107 -2.82 -6.36 -1.98
N HIS A 108 -2.36 -6.66 -0.78
CA HIS A 108 -1.61 -5.70 0.04
C HIS A 108 -0.27 -5.37 -0.60
N LEU A 109 0.44 -6.41 -1.02
CA LEU A 109 1.75 -6.22 -1.64
C LEU A 109 1.61 -5.46 -2.96
N ALA A 110 0.56 -5.75 -3.73
CA ALA A 110 0.32 -5.05 -4.99
C ALA A 110 0.06 -3.55 -4.76
N GLN A 111 -0.64 -3.19 -3.69
CA GLN A 111 -0.82 -1.78 -3.34
C GLN A 111 0.52 -1.10 -3.08
N ALA A 112 1.35 -1.74 -2.28
CA ALA A 112 2.67 -1.21 -1.95
C ALA A 112 3.54 -1.06 -3.19
N LYS A 113 3.48 -2.04 -4.10
CA LYS A 113 4.22 -1.99 -5.35
C LYS A 113 3.76 -0.83 -6.24
N CYS A 114 2.46 -0.56 -6.28
CA CYS A 114 1.95 0.58 -7.04
C CYS A 114 2.50 1.88 -6.50
N TYR A 115 2.49 2.05 -5.18
CA TYR A 115 3.06 3.26 -4.58
C TYR A 115 4.55 3.36 -4.88
N ALA A 116 5.27 2.23 -4.83
CA ALA A 116 6.69 2.22 -5.15
C ALA A 116 6.94 2.64 -6.59
N TYR A 117 6.13 2.14 -7.51
CA TYR A 117 6.24 2.50 -8.91
C TYR A 117 6.01 4.00 -9.11
N ILE A 118 4.94 4.53 -8.55
CA ILE A 118 4.62 5.96 -8.69
C ILE A 118 5.75 6.83 -8.14
N TYR A 119 6.17 6.54 -6.91
CA TYR A 119 7.22 7.32 -6.27
C TYR A 119 8.56 7.18 -7.01
N GLY A 120 8.89 5.97 -7.43
CA GLY A 120 10.14 5.72 -8.14
C GLY A 120 10.21 6.44 -9.48
N ILE A 121 9.13 6.42 -10.24
CA ILE A 121 9.06 7.11 -11.52
C ILE A 121 9.20 8.63 -11.31
N GLN A 122 8.47 9.17 -10.35
CA GLN A 122 8.44 10.61 -10.13
C GLN A 122 9.75 11.16 -9.57
N ASN A 123 10.55 10.32 -8.96
CA ASN A 123 11.83 10.73 -8.38
C ASN A 123 13.04 10.13 -9.10
N ASP A 124 12.84 9.55 -10.28
CA ASP A 124 13.88 9.00 -11.12
C ASP A 124 14.78 7.99 -10.39
N LEU A 125 14.17 7.14 -9.57
CA LEU A 125 14.91 6.12 -8.84
C LEU A 125 15.20 4.92 -9.73
N GLN A 126 16.37 4.32 -9.56
CA GLN A 126 16.69 3.09 -10.28
C GLN A 126 16.17 1.86 -9.56
N LYS A 127 16.03 1.96 -8.26
CA LYS A 127 15.48 0.88 -7.45
C LYS A 127 14.74 1.47 -6.26
N ILE A 128 13.83 0.68 -5.70
CA ILE A 128 13.06 1.10 -4.54
C ILE A 128 12.70 -0.14 -3.75
N ASN A 129 12.64 0.01 -2.44
CA ASN A 129 12.27 -1.08 -1.55
C ASN A 129 10.81 -0.97 -1.15
N VAL A 130 10.22 -2.11 -0.83
CA VAL A 130 8.88 -2.20 -0.27
C VAL A 130 8.98 -2.97 1.04
N GLN A 131 8.38 -2.43 2.07
CA GLN A 131 8.25 -3.10 3.35
C GLN A 131 6.77 -3.26 3.68
N MET A 132 6.35 -4.49 3.89
CA MET A 132 5.03 -4.76 4.41
C MET A 132 5.13 -4.93 5.92
N THR A 133 4.41 -4.09 6.64
CA THR A 133 4.40 -4.12 8.10
C THR A 133 3.04 -4.63 8.55
N TYR A 134 3.01 -5.86 9.05
CA TYR A 134 1.80 -6.45 9.59
C TYR A 134 1.78 -6.35 11.10
N GLY A 135 0.68 -5.86 11.66
CA GLY A 135 0.49 -5.81 13.08
C GLY A 135 -0.70 -6.64 13.50
N ASN A 136 -0.53 -7.43 14.55
CA ASN A 136 -1.65 -8.16 15.12
C ASN A 136 -2.49 -7.20 15.95
N LEU A 137 -3.76 -7.09 15.61
CA LEU A 137 -4.65 -6.11 16.25
C LEU A 137 -5.01 -6.47 17.69
N ASP A 138 -4.83 -7.72 18.07
CA ASP A 138 -5.08 -8.16 19.44
C ASP A 138 -3.85 -8.05 20.33
N THR A 139 -2.69 -8.44 19.82
CA THR A 139 -1.47 -8.54 20.64
C THR A 139 -0.52 -7.38 20.46
N GLY A 140 -0.60 -6.69 19.33
CA GLY A 140 0.35 -5.62 19.00
C GLY A 140 1.66 -6.11 18.41
N ASP A 141 1.81 -7.41 18.21
CA ASP A 141 3.02 -7.95 17.58
C ASP A 141 3.15 -7.46 16.14
N LEU A 142 4.38 -7.33 15.68
CA LEU A 142 4.68 -6.87 14.33
C LEU A 142 5.48 -7.91 13.57
N LYS A 143 5.24 -7.95 12.25
CA LYS A 143 6.00 -8.80 11.34
C LYS A 143 6.25 -8.03 10.05
N TYR A 144 7.46 -8.15 9.53
CA TYR A 144 7.89 -7.38 8.37
C TYR A 144 8.27 -8.31 7.23
N PHE A 145 7.90 -7.89 6.01
CA PHE A 145 8.37 -8.53 4.78
C PHE A 145 8.98 -7.43 3.92
N SER A 146 10.19 -7.64 3.45
CA SER A 146 10.93 -6.62 2.70
C SER A 146 11.34 -7.14 1.34
N TYR A 147 11.23 -6.27 0.33
CA TYR A 147 11.54 -6.60 -1.06
C TYR A 147 12.27 -5.44 -1.71
N GLU A 148 13.15 -5.76 -2.63
CA GLU A 148 13.82 -4.75 -3.43
C GLU A 148 13.39 -4.91 -4.88
N TYR A 149 13.03 -3.81 -5.53
CA TYR A 149 12.58 -3.82 -6.91
C TYR A 149 13.41 -2.87 -7.76
N SER A 150 13.72 -3.32 -8.97
CA SER A 150 14.32 -2.47 -9.98
C SER A 150 13.21 -1.71 -10.69
N MET A 151 13.51 -0.46 -11.06
CA MET A 151 12.54 0.39 -11.77
C MET A 151 12.60 0.21 -13.28
N GLN A 152 13.37 -0.73 -13.75
CA GLN A 152 13.48 -1.02 -15.19
C GLN A 152 12.38 -1.95 -15.67
#